data_8722c005b9010379d014d397273fecad
#
_entry.id   8722c005b9010379d014d397273fecad
#
_cell.length_a   1.000
_cell.length_b   1.000
_cell.length_c   1.000
_cell.angle_alpha   90.00
_cell.angle_beta   90.00
_cell.angle_gamma   90.00
#
_symmetry.space_group_name_H-M   'P 1'
#
loop_
_entity.id
_entity.type
_entity.pdbx_description
1 polymer ?
#
loop_
_entity_poly.entity_id
_entity_poly.type
_entity_poly.pdbx_seq_one_letter_code
_entity_poly.pdbx_strand_id
1 'polypeptide(L)'
;LERLQEVLGEQGESGVVSTTHGRSTRPLRIAVPKGGLFRGAVDVLDRAGLPVEGLRDPGRRLIVPAGDVEYVIVRAQDAPAFVGHGGADCGICGNDSIIEAGIGLVQLVDLGFGACRFVVAEPRAKKGVAEGAYSWRGTVRVATKYPRITQDYYDSIGQKVDIVTLHGNIELGPIVGMTDRIVDITATGATLRENDLVIVDDVMSCTA
;
A
#
# COMPACT_ATOMS: atom_id res chain seq x y z
N LEU A 1 -10.66 -15.32 14.01
CA LEU A 1 -10.34 -15.48 15.45
C LEU A 1 -9.79 -16.87 15.74
N GLU A 2 -10.44 -17.96 15.28
CA GLU A 2 -9.95 -19.33 15.50
C GLU A 2 -8.55 -19.57 14.93
N ARG A 3 -8.23 -19.08 13.73
CA ARG A 3 -6.88 -19.21 13.15
C ARG A 3 -5.79 -18.42 13.88
N LEU A 4 -6.15 -17.29 14.52
CA LEU A 4 -5.22 -16.55 15.37
C LEU A 4 -4.96 -17.28 16.69
N GLN A 5 -5.95 -18.02 17.20
CA GLN A 5 -5.79 -18.87 18.37
C GLN A 5 -4.98 -20.13 18.10
N GLU A 6 -5.12 -20.74 16.90
CA GLU A 6 -4.34 -21.90 16.47
C GLU A 6 -2.83 -21.60 16.30
N VAL A 7 -2.49 -20.45 15.71
CA VAL A 7 -1.08 -20.06 15.54
C VAL A 7 -0.39 -19.72 16.87
N LEU A 8 -1.15 -19.34 17.89
CA LEU A 8 -0.62 -19.05 19.23
C LEU A 8 -0.66 -20.25 20.19
N GLY A 9 -1.29 -21.36 19.77
CA GLY A 9 -1.50 -22.56 20.58
C GLY A 9 -0.53 -23.73 20.34
N GLU A 10 0.25 -23.73 19.26
CA GLU A 10 1.15 -24.85 18.91
C GLU A 10 2.62 -24.51 19.14
N GLN A 11 3.02 -24.13 20.34
CA GLN A 11 4.41 -24.26 20.77
C GLN A 11 4.46 -24.92 22.14
N GLY A 12 4.87 -26.18 22.10
CA GLY A 12 4.84 -27.20 23.11
C GLY A 12 5.38 -26.85 24.48
N GLU A 13 4.88 -27.62 25.43
CA GLU A 13 5.29 -27.74 26.80
C GLU A 13 6.82 -27.85 26.98
N SER A 14 7.42 -26.89 27.60
CA SER A 14 8.32 -27.05 28.76
C SER A 14 8.91 -25.70 29.17
N GLY A 15 8.68 -25.34 30.39
CA GLY A 15 9.26 -24.16 31.05
C GLY A 15 8.23 -23.12 31.41
N VAL A 16 7.61 -23.28 32.59
CA VAL A 16 6.82 -22.25 33.25
C VAL A 16 7.74 -21.05 33.52
N VAL A 17 7.87 -20.17 32.55
CA VAL A 17 8.22 -18.77 32.82
C VAL A 17 6.90 -18.05 32.91
N SER A 18 6.41 -17.86 34.14
CA SER A 18 5.32 -16.94 34.44
C SER A 18 5.78 -15.53 34.13
N THR A 19 5.79 -15.15 32.86
CA THR A 19 5.80 -13.75 32.47
C THR A 19 4.39 -13.24 32.62
N THR A 20 4.07 -12.73 33.80
CA THR A 20 3.02 -11.71 33.95
C THR A 20 3.43 -10.54 33.07
N HIS A 21 3.11 -10.59 31.78
CA HIS A 21 3.11 -9.43 30.91
C HIS A 21 2.04 -8.52 31.50
N GLY A 22 2.49 -7.49 32.21
CA GLY A 22 1.61 -6.43 32.67
C GLY A 22 0.79 -5.99 31.44
N ARG A 23 -0.54 -6.12 31.54
CA ARG A 23 -1.46 -5.57 30.54
C ARG A 23 -1.01 -4.15 30.28
N SER A 24 -0.65 -3.83 29.05
CA SER A 24 -0.38 -2.44 28.65
C SER A 24 -1.57 -1.61 29.12
N THR A 25 -1.31 -0.59 29.93
CA THR A 25 -2.37 0.29 30.46
C THR A 25 -2.92 1.23 29.37
N ARG A 26 -2.35 1.20 28.18
CA ARG A 26 -2.82 2.00 27.05
C ARG A 26 -3.73 1.18 26.12
N PRO A 27 -4.70 1.82 25.45
CA PRO A 27 -5.54 1.15 24.45
C PRO A 27 -4.69 0.63 23.26
N LEU A 28 -5.18 -0.43 22.62
CA LEU A 28 -4.63 -0.94 21.37
C LEU A 28 -4.81 0.12 20.28
N ARG A 29 -3.72 0.57 19.67
CA ARG A 29 -3.75 1.54 18.56
C ARG A 29 -3.77 0.85 17.22
N ILE A 30 -4.79 1.16 16.41
CA ILE A 30 -4.94 0.62 15.06
C ILE A 30 -4.89 1.77 14.05
N ALA A 31 -3.90 1.76 13.16
CA ALA A 31 -3.84 2.69 12.05
C ALA A 31 -4.89 2.31 10.99
N VAL A 32 -5.83 3.23 10.72
CA VAL A 32 -6.93 3.02 9.77
C VAL A 32 -6.75 3.96 8.57
N PRO A 33 -6.76 3.42 7.32
CA PRO A 33 -6.50 4.21 6.14
C PRO A 33 -7.70 5.11 5.82
N LYS A 34 -7.49 6.40 5.56
CA LYS A 34 -8.50 7.27 4.97
C LYS A 34 -8.57 7.09 3.45
N GLY A 35 -9.68 7.55 2.85
CA GLY A 35 -9.89 7.47 1.40
C GLY A 35 -10.50 6.16 0.94
N GLY A 36 -10.08 5.63 -0.20
CA GLY A 36 -10.73 4.49 -0.86
C GLY A 36 -10.81 3.21 -0.04
N LEU A 37 -9.84 2.96 0.83
CA LEU A 37 -9.82 1.77 1.70
C LEU A 37 -10.61 1.96 3.01
N PHE A 38 -11.04 3.17 3.34
CA PHE A 38 -11.64 3.47 4.66
C PHE A 38 -12.86 2.62 4.97
N ARG A 39 -13.82 2.56 4.04
CA ARG A 39 -15.07 1.80 4.23
C ARG A 39 -14.79 0.31 4.46
N GLY A 40 -13.97 -0.29 3.61
CA GLY A 40 -13.60 -1.71 3.77
C GLY A 40 -12.87 -1.98 5.08
N ALA A 41 -12.02 -1.07 5.52
CA ALA A 41 -11.34 -1.18 6.82
C ALA A 41 -12.34 -1.14 7.98
N VAL A 42 -13.31 -0.21 7.96
CA VAL A 42 -14.37 -0.13 8.99
C VAL A 42 -15.20 -1.41 9.00
N ASP A 43 -15.59 -1.93 7.83
CA ASP A 43 -16.39 -3.16 7.73
C ASP A 43 -15.65 -4.40 8.25
N VAL A 44 -14.34 -4.48 8.05
CA VAL A 44 -13.52 -5.57 8.59
C VAL A 44 -13.41 -5.47 10.11
N LEU A 45 -13.16 -4.27 10.64
CA LEU A 45 -13.08 -4.05 12.09
C LEU A 45 -14.40 -4.37 12.79
N ASP A 46 -15.53 -3.99 12.19
CA ASP A 46 -16.88 -4.30 12.69
C ASP A 46 -17.13 -5.82 12.74
N ARG A 47 -16.80 -6.53 11.65
CA ARG A 47 -16.90 -8.00 11.60
C ARG A 47 -15.97 -8.70 12.59
N ALA A 48 -14.85 -8.07 12.93
CA ALA A 48 -13.95 -8.55 13.97
C ALA A 48 -14.48 -8.29 15.41
N GLY A 49 -15.66 -7.65 15.54
CA GLY A 49 -16.28 -7.36 16.83
C GLY A 49 -15.67 -6.15 17.56
N LEU A 50 -14.93 -5.30 16.85
CA LEU A 50 -14.37 -4.08 17.42
C LEU A 50 -15.38 -2.92 17.37
N PRO A 51 -15.39 -2.01 18.35
CA PRO A 51 -16.35 -0.91 18.40
C PRO A 51 -16.02 0.14 17.31
N VAL A 52 -16.88 0.30 16.31
CA VAL A 52 -16.64 1.17 15.13
C VAL A 52 -17.60 2.36 15.02
N GLU A 53 -18.53 2.56 15.98
CA GLU A 53 -19.56 3.60 15.90
C GLU A 53 -18.94 5.00 15.70
N GLY A 54 -17.94 5.35 16.50
CA GLY A 54 -17.22 6.62 16.38
C GLY A 54 -16.33 6.70 15.13
N LEU A 55 -15.97 5.57 14.55
CA LEU A 55 -15.14 5.49 13.34
C LEU A 55 -15.98 5.66 12.06
N ARG A 56 -17.27 5.29 12.06
CA ARG A 56 -18.16 5.43 10.89
C ARG A 56 -18.34 6.88 10.44
N ASP A 57 -18.31 7.82 11.38
CA ASP A 57 -18.32 9.27 11.11
C ASP A 57 -17.29 9.99 11.99
N PRO A 58 -16.02 9.90 11.63
CA PRO A 58 -14.95 10.50 12.43
C PRO A 58 -14.87 12.03 12.30
N GLY A 59 -15.55 12.61 11.29
CA GLY A 59 -15.43 14.03 10.97
C GLY A 59 -13.99 14.41 10.63
N ARG A 60 -13.41 15.38 11.36
CA ARG A 60 -12.01 15.81 11.21
C ARG A 60 -11.07 15.20 12.27
N ARG A 61 -11.56 14.29 13.09
CA ARG A 61 -10.72 13.65 14.12
C ARG A 61 -9.68 12.76 13.45
N LEU A 62 -8.46 12.82 13.97
CA LEU A 62 -7.35 11.96 13.56
C LEU A 62 -7.16 10.78 14.51
N ILE A 63 -7.70 10.91 15.73
CA ILE A 63 -7.71 9.87 16.76
C ILE A 63 -9.16 9.68 17.19
N VAL A 64 -9.62 8.44 17.20
CA VAL A 64 -10.97 8.05 17.61
C VAL A 64 -10.87 6.99 18.69
N PRO A 65 -11.06 7.38 19.97
CA PRO A 65 -11.12 6.42 21.08
C PRO A 65 -12.39 5.56 20.99
N ALA A 66 -12.26 4.26 21.27
CA ALA A 66 -13.33 3.29 21.22
C ALA A 66 -13.11 2.17 22.26
N GLY A 67 -13.34 2.47 23.53
CA GLY A 67 -13.10 1.53 24.65
C GLY A 67 -11.62 1.20 24.81
N ASP A 68 -11.29 -0.08 24.68
CA ASP A 68 -9.92 -0.58 24.80
C ASP A 68 -9.09 -0.42 23.51
N VAL A 69 -9.69 0.19 22.47
CA VAL A 69 -9.05 0.46 21.18
C VAL A 69 -9.01 1.96 20.91
N GLU A 70 -7.98 2.40 20.21
CA GLU A 70 -7.83 3.76 19.71
C GLU A 70 -7.49 3.69 18.22
N TYR A 71 -8.36 4.25 17.37
CA TYR A 71 -8.12 4.30 15.94
C TYR A 71 -7.34 5.57 15.58
N VAL A 72 -6.25 5.39 14.84
CA VAL A 72 -5.43 6.48 14.29
C VAL A 72 -5.70 6.58 12.80
N ILE A 73 -6.36 7.65 12.36
CA ILE A 73 -6.75 7.84 10.95
C ILE A 73 -5.59 8.44 10.17
N VAL A 74 -5.04 7.68 9.25
CA VAL A 74 -3.86 8.04 8.47
C VAL A 74 -4.09 7.90 6.97
N ARG A 75 -3.18 8.39 6.13
CA ARG A 75 -3.16 7.97 4.72
C ARG A 75 -2.71 6.51 4.63
N ALA A 76 -3.25 5.74 3.68
CA ALA A 76 -2.88 4.34 3.51
C ALA A 76 -1.36 4.16 3.37
N GLN A 77 -0.70 5.05 2.64
CA GLN A 77 0.75 5.04 2.43
C GLN A 77 1.57 5.34 3.69
N ASP A 78 0.98 6.03 4.67
CA ASP A 78 1.67 6.40 5.91
C ASP A 78 1.49 5.31 7.00
N ALA A 79 0.49 4.43 6.88
CA ALA A 79 0.20 3.40 7.87
C ALA A 79 1.41 2.51 8.22
N PRO A 80 2.24 2.05 7.26
CA PRO A 80 3.44 1.29 7.57
C PRO A 80 4.43 2.05 8.47
N ALA A 81 4.61 3.35 8.25
CA ALA A 81 5.49 4.17 9.08
C ALA A 81 4.94 4.34 10.51
N PHE A 82 3.61 4.53 10.65
CA PHE A 82 2.98 4.61 11.99
C PHE A 82 3.18 3.33 12.79
N VAL A 83 3.06 2.17 12.16
CA VAL A 83 3.30 0.87 12.83
C VAL A 83 4.79 0.66 13.08
N GLY A 84 5.64 0.87 12.09
CA GLY A 84 7.09 0.64 12.19
C GLY A 84 7.78 1.51 13.23
N HIS A 85 7.26 2.70 13.51
CA HIS A 85 7.81 3.61 14.52
C HIS A 85 6.98 3.63 15.84
N GLY A 86 6.05 2.71 16.03
CA GLY A 86 5.30 2.57 17.27
C GLY A 86 4.20 3.62 17.50
N GLY A 87 3.80 4.36 16.48
CA GLY A 87 2.64 5.26 16.51
C GLY A 87 1.32 4.51 16.55
N ALA A 88 1.31 3.27 16.03
CA ALA A 88 0.22 2.30 16.15
C ALA A 88 0.81 0.91 16.40
N ASP A 89 0.03 0.01 16.99
CA ASP A 89 0.43 -1.39 17.27
C ASP A 89 0.22 -2.27 16.02
N CYS A 90 -0.80 -1.97 15.25
CA CYS A 90 -1.07 -2.59 13.94
C CYS A 90 -1.78 -1.59 13.02
N GLY A 91 -1.98 -1.97 11.76
CA GLY A 91 -2.64 -1.08 10.80
C GLY A 91 -3.23 -1.84 9.63
N ILE A 92 -4.14 -1.17 8.93
CA ILE A 92 -4.73 -1.64 7.68
C ILE A 92 -4.22 -0.72 6.56
N CYS A 93 -3.68 -1.31 5.50
CA CYS A 93 -3.24 -0.58 4.31
C CYS A 93 -3.20 -1.52 3.10
N GLY A 94 -2.97 -1.00 1.92
CA GLY A 94 -2.68 -1.84 0.77
C GLY A 94 -1.29 -2.48 0.88
N ASN A 95 -1.13 -3.67 0.33
CA ASN A 95 0.18 -4.34 0.27
C ASN A 95 1.24 -3.51 -0.46
N ASP A 96 0.81 -2.71 -1.47
CA ASP A 96 1.65 -1.71 -2.13
C ASP A 96 2.33 -0.74 -1.16
N SER A 97 1.58 -0.30 -0.15
CA SER A 97 2.09 0.65 0.85
C SER A 97 3.18 0.02 1.73
N ILE A 98 3.07 -1.27 2.04
CA ILE A 98 4.08 -2.02 2.80
C ILE A 98 5.35 -2.16 1.98
N ILE A 99 5.23 -2.59 0.71
CA ILE A 99 6.35 -2.76 -0.21
C ILE A 99 7.07 -1.42 -0.42
N GLU A 100 6.31 -0.38 -0.76
CA GLU A 100 6.89 0.95 -1.04
C GLU A 100 7.58 1.56 0.16
N ALA A 101 7.04 1.38 1.37
CA ALA A 101 7.66 1.86 2.59
C ALA A 101 9.02 1.20 2.88
N GLY A 102 9.20 -0.06 2.48
CA GLY A 102 10.44 -0.82 2.72
C GLY A 102 10.81 -0.98 4.18
N ILE A 103 9.85 -0.89 5.07
CA ILE A 103 10.01 -1.08 6.52
C ILE A 103 9.75 -2.56 6.83
N GLY A 104 10.58 -3.18 7.66
CA GLY A 104 10.42 -4.57 8.07
C GLY A 104 9.20 -4.76 8.96
N LEU A 105 8.05 -5.00 8.35
CA LEU A 105 6.77 -5.26 9.02
C LEU A 105 6.30 -6.67 8.72
N VAL A 106 5.51 -7.23 9.64
CA VAL A 106 4.83 -8.51 9.44
C VAL A 106 3.44 -8.25 8.87
N GLN A 107 3.15 -8.81 7.70
CA GLN A 107 1.81 -8.87 7.15
C GLN A 107 1.08 -10.05 7.80
N LEU A 108 0.04 -9.77 8.58
CA LEU A 108 -0.69 -10.80 9.34
C LEU A 108 -1.73 -11.51 8.48
N VAL A 109 -2.45 -10.76 7.63
CA VAL A 109 -3.56 -11.30 6.84
C VAL A 109 -3.83 -10.42 5.61
N ASP A 110 -4.24 -11.05 4.51
CA ASP A 110 -4.84 -10.38 3.37
C ASP A 110 -6.35 -10.24 3.61
N LEU A 111 -6.84 -9.02 3.66
CA LEU A 111 -8.24 -8.71 3.94
C LEU A 111 -9.14 -8.84 2.69
N GLY A 112 -8.56 -8.99 1.50
CA GLY A 112 -9.23 -9.31 0.25
C GLY A 112 -10.11 -8.19 -0.32
N PHE A 113 -9.91 -6.93 0.10
CA PHE A 113 -10.64 -5.78 -0.46
C PHE A 113 -9.70 -4.73 -1.03
N GLY A 114 -10.25 -3.72 -1.74
CA GLY A 114 -9.45 -2.64 -2.32
C GLY A 114 -8.54 -3.10 -3.46
N ALA A 115 -8.95 -4.15 -4.19
CA ALA A 115 -8.15 -4.70 -5.28
C ALA A 115 -7.76 -3.65 -6.31
N CYS A 116 -6.50 -3.60 -6.64
CA CYS A 116 -5.91 -2.74 -7.65
C CYS A 116 -4.70 -3.43 -8.28
N ARG A 117 -4.19 -2.84 -9.36
CA ARG A 117 -2.97 -3.31 -10.00
C ARG A 117 -2.04 -2.16 -10.34
N PHE A 118 -0.76 -2.44 -10.32
CA PHE A 118 0.27 -1.57 -10.85
C PHE A 118 0.55 -1.93 -12.29
N VAL A 119 0.67 -0.92 -13.13
CA VAL A 119 0.89 -1.09 -14.56
C VAL A 119 1.98 -0.16 -15.06
N VAL A 120 2.69 -0.61 -16.10
CA VAL A 120 3.50 0.26 -16.94
C VAL A 120 2.63 0.80 -18.05
N ALA A 121 2.62 2.12 -18.25
CA ALA A 121 1.89 2.73 -19.36
C ALA A 121 2.74 3.76 -20.11
N GLU A 122 2.44 3.95 -21.38
CA GLU A 122 3.11 4.92 -22.24
C GLU A 122 2.11 5.63 -23.16
N PRO A 123 2.43 6.81 -23.72
CA PRO A 123 1.55 7.49 -24.65
C PRO A 123 1.24 6.60 -25.88
N ARG A 124 -0.03 6.47 -26.24
CA ARG A 124 -0.49 5.70 -27.40
C ARG A 124 0.26 6.07 -28.68
N ALA A 125 0.46 7.38 -28.91
CA ALA A 125 1.18 7.89 -30.08
C ALA A 125 2.68 7.56 -30.09
N LYS A 126 3.24 7.14 -28.93
CA LYS A 126 4.66 6.82 -28.78
C LYS A 126 4.88 5.35 -28.38
N LYS A 127 3.88 4.49 -28.63
CA LYS A 127 3.98 3.08 -28.28
C LYS A 127 5.19 2.44 -28.95
N GLY A 128 6.04 1.77 -28.15
CA GLY A 128 7.29 1.13 -28.60
C GLY A 128 8.48 2.08 -28.75
N VAL A 129 8.32 3.40 -28.56
CA VAL A 129 9.44 4.35 -28.64
C VAL A 129 10.40 4.18 -27.46
N ALA A 130 9.88 3.79 -26.31
CA ALA A 130 10.68 3.58 -25.11
C ALA A 130 11.72 2.45 -25.29
N GLU A 131 11.39 1.37 -25.98
CA GLU A 131 12.31 0.27 -26.32
C GLU A 131 13.44 0.74 -27.24
N GLY A 132 13.11 1.54 -28.26
CA GLY A 132 14.10 2.15 -29.14
C GLY A 132 15.02 3.11 -28.38
N ALA A 133 14.45 3.91 -27.49
CA ALA A 133 15.20 4.81 -26.63
C ALA A 133 16.12 4.05 -25.66
N TYR A 134 15.66 2.94 -25.09
CA TYR A 134 16.48 2.06 -24.24
C TYR A 134 17.70 1.52 -24.99
N SER A 135 17.51 1.09 -26.25
CA SER A 135 18.58 0.49 -27.05
C SER A 135 19.81 1.39 -27.25
N TRP A 136 19.63 2.72 -27.27
CA TRP A 136 20.74 3.66 -27.43
C TRP A 136 21.12 4.41 -26.15
N ARG A 137 20.19 4.65 -25.21
CA ARG A 137 20.47 5.30 -23.92
C ARG A 137 20.91 4.31 -22.84
N GLY A 138 20.50 3.04 -22.93
CA GLY A 138 20.70 2.04 -21.91
C GLY A 138 19.81 2.19 -20.68
N THR A 139 18.83 3.13 -20.68
CA THR A 139 17.88 3.38 -19.59
C THR A 139 16.51 3.79 -20.12
N VAL A 140 15.44 3.47 -19.38
CA VAL A 140 14.08 3.99 -19.60
C VAL A 140 13.80 5.02 -18.52
N ARG A 141 13.26 6.19 -18.88
CA ARG A 141 12.83 7.20 -17.92
C ARG A 141 11.38 6.97 -17.53
N VAL A 142 11.10 6.84 -16.23
CA VAL A 142 9.77 6.48 -15.73
C VAL A 142 9.32 7.47 -14.66
N ALA A 143 8.14 8.08 -14.86
CA ALA A 143 7.48 8.85 -13.82
C ALA A 143 6.65 7.92 -12.93
N THR A 144 6.75 8.08 -11.62
CA THR A 144 5.99 7.29 -10.67
C THR A 144 5.88 7.98 -9.31
N LYS A 145 4.88 7.58 -8.55
CA LYS A 145 4.74 7.88 -7.12
C LYS A 145 5.34 6.77 -6.23
N TYR A 146 5.74 5.65 -6.84
CA TYR A 146 6.14 4.41 -6.20
C TYR A 146 7.53 3.98 -6.66
N PRO A 147 8.58 4.73 -6.26
CA PRO A 147 9.94 4.49 -6.75
C PRO A 147 10.49 3.10 -6.42
N ARG A 148 10.20 2.57 -5.23
CA ARG A 148 10.68 1.23 -4.85
C ARG A 148 10.02 0.14 -5.69
N ILE A 149 8.69 0.11 -5.77
CA ILE A 149 7.95 -0.85 -6.60
C ILE A 149 8.42 -0.78 -8.05
N THR A 150 8.65 0.45 -8.56
CA THR A 150 9.14 0.66 -9.92
C THR A 150 10.54 0.10 -10.10
N GLN A 151 11.46 0.36 -9.18
CA GLN A 151 12.82 -0.14 -9.23
C GLN A 151 12.84 -1.68 -9.22
N ASP A 152 12.12 -2.29 -8.25
CA ASP A 152 12.03 -3.74 -8.11
C ASP A 152 11.50 -4.41 -9.38
N TYR A 153 10.49 -3.81 -10.03
CA TYR A 153 9.96 -4.30 -11.31
C TYR A 153 11.03 -4.27 -12.41
N TYR A 154 11.69 -3.12 -12.63
CA TYR A 154 12.67 -2.98 -13.69
C TYR A 154 13.92 -3.84 -13.44
N ASP A 155 14.32 -4.03 -12.19
CA ASP A 155 15.38 -4.95 -11.81
C ASP A 155 15.01 -6.40 -12.13
N SER A 156 13.75 -6.79 -11.90
CA SER A 156 13.25 -8.14 -12.18
C SER A 156 13.29 -8.51 -13.65
N ILE A 157 13.11 -7.53 -14.54
CA ILE A 157 13.19 -7.72 -16.01
C ILE A 157 14.57 -7.38 -16.59
N GLY A 158 15.56 -7.08 -15.74
CA GLY A 158 16.94 -6.79 -16.13
C GLY A 158 17.12 -5.49 -16.94
N GLN A 159 16.22 -4.53 -16.75
CA GLN A 159 16.28 -3.22 -17.40
C GLN A 159 16.69 -2.12 -16.42
N LYS A 160 17.59 -1.24 -16.85
CA LYS A 160 17.92 -0.03 -16.09
C LYS A 160 16.84 1.02 -16.25
N VAL A 161 16.44 1.61 -15.14
CA VAL A 161 15.42 2.66 -15.08
C VAL A 161 16.00 3.94 -14.49
N ASP A 162 15.56 5.08 -15.02
CA ASP A 162 15.79 6.41 -14.47
C ASP A 162 14.44 6.92 -13.92
N ILE A 163 14.29 6.95 -12.61
CA ILE A 163 13.01 7.20 -11.92
C ILE A 163 12.85 8.68 -11.61
N VAL A 164 11.78 9.26 -12.13
CA VAL A 164 11.32 10.60 -11.80
C VAL A 164 10.15 10.50 -10.83
N THR A 165 10.41 10.77 -9.55
CA THR A 165 9.38 10.70 -8.51
C THR A 165 8.46 11.92 -8.60
N LEU A 166 7.15 11.67 -8.78
CA LEU A 166 6.09 12.67 -8.76
C LEU A 166 5.06 12.32 -7.68
N HIS A 167 4.41 13.36 -7.13
CA HIS A 167 3.41 13.16 -6.07
C HIS A 167 1.95 13.26 -6.56
N GLY A 168 1.76 13.54 -7.86
CA GLY A 168 0.46 13.62 -8.54
C GLY A 168 0.64 13.92 -10.02
N ASN A 169 -0.44 13.77 -10.82
CA ASN A 169 -0.44 13.98 -12.26
C ASN A 169 0.70 13.25 -12.99
N ILE A 170 0.90 12.00 -12.60
CA ILE A 170 2.00 11.15 -13.10
C ILE A 170 1.94 11.04 -14.63
N GLU A 171 0.72 11.03 -15.18
CA GLU A 171 0.42 10.93 -16.60
C GLU A 171 1.04 12.06 -17.42
N LEU A 172 1.25 13.25 -16.82
CA LEU A 172 1.89 14.37 -17.52
C LEU A 172 3.35 14.09 -17.90
N GLY A 173 4.06 13.26 -17.11
CA GLY A 173 5.47 12.96 -17.36
C GLY A 173 5.77 12.63 -18.82
N PRO A 174 5.20 11.56 -19.38
CA PRO A 174 5.44 11.17 -20.77
C PRO A 174 4.72 12.05 -21.79
N ILE A 175 3.61 12.71 -21.43
CA ILE A 175 2.88 13.61 -22.32
C ILE A 175 3.74 14.81 -22.68
N VAL A 176 4.37 15.45 -21.69
CA VAL A 176 5.27 16.59 -21.90
C VAL A 176 6.70 16.20 -22.30
N GLY A 177 6.99 14.91 -22.44
CA GLY A 177 8.30 14.38 -22.87
C GLY A 177 9.37 14.37 -21.76
N MET A 178 9.00 14.54 -20.51
CA MET A 178 9.90 14.44 -19.36
C MET A 178 10.36 13.01 -19.14
N THR A 179 9.45 12.05 -19.31
CA THR A 179 9.69 10.61 -19.17
C THR A 179 9.21 9.85 -20.41
N ASP A 180 9.57 8.58 -20.51
CA ASP A 180 9.15 7.70 -21.60
C ASP A 180 7.87 6.94 -21.21
N ARG A 181 7.77 6.54 -19.94
CA ARG A 181 6.70 5.73 -19.36
C ARG A 181 6.27 6.24 -18.01
N ILE A 182 5.19 5.68 -17.51
CA ILE A 182 4.79 5.77 -16.10
C ILE A 182 4.68 4.37 -15.50
N VAL A 183 4.86 4.30 -14.17
CA VAL A 183 4.36 3.20 -13.35
C VAL A 183 3.40 3.77 -12.35
N ASP A 184 2.16 3.31 -12.39
CA ASP A 184 1.11 3.83 -11.49
C ASP A 184 0.06 2.76 -11.19
N ILE A 185 -0.71 3.05 -10.14
CA ILE A 185 -1.80 2.20 -9.67
C ILE A 185 -3.07 2.47 -10.47
N THR A 186 -3.79 1.42 -10.82
CA THR A 186 -5.07 1.55 -11.48
C THR A 186 -6.04 0.46 -11.04
N ALA A 187 -7.31 0.82 -10.89
CA ALA A 187 -8.39 -0.15 -10.71
C ALA A 187 -9.06 -0.49 -12.05
N THR A 188 -9.41 0.53 -12.83
CA THR A 188 -10.19 0.39 -14.07
C THR A 188 -9.45 0.83 -15.33
N GLY A 189 -8.34 1.52 -15.19
CA GLY A 189 -7.59 2.13 -16.29
C GLY A 189 -8.28 3.35 -16.91
N ALA A 190 -9.31 3.92 -16.29
CA ALA A 190 -10.06 5.05 -16.84
C ALA A 190 -9.17 6.28 -17.06
N THR A 191 -8.44 6.70 -16.03
CA THR A 191 -7.53 7.86 -16.10
C THR A 191 -6.47 7.69 -17.20
N LEU A 192 -5.93 6.49 -17.35
CA LEU A 192 -4.96 6.21 -18.41
C LEU A 192 -5.58 6.42 -19.80
N ARG A 193 -6.79 5.89 -20.03
CA ARG A 193 -7.49 6.04 -21.31
C ARG A 193 -7.85 7.49 -21.61
N GLU A 194 -8.32 8.24 -20.61
CA GLU A 194 -8.67 9.67 -20.74
C GLU A 194 -7.47 10.54 -21.11
N ASN A 195 -6.25 10.11 -20.76
CA ASN A 195 -4.99 10.80 -21.07
C ASN A 195 -4.21 10.14 -22.23
N ASP A 196 -4.88 9.35 -23.07
CA ASP A 196 -4.27 8.66 -24.22
C ASP A 196 -3.04 7.81 -23.87
N LEU A 197 -3.01 7.25 -22.67
CA LEU A 197 -2.00 6.27 -22.27
C LEU A 197 -2.50 4.85 -22.52
N VAL A 198 -1.60 3.98 -22.92
CA VAL A 198 -1.82 2.54 -23.11
C VAL A 198 -0.98 1.75 -22.13
N ILE A 199 -1.59 0.76 -21.52
CA ILE A 199 -0.88 -0.20 -20.66
C ILE A 199 -0.02 -1.07 -21.59
N VAL A 200 1.25 -1.22 -21.23
CA VAL A 200 2.22 -2.05 -21.95
C VAL A 200 2.68 -3.24 -21.14
N ASP A 201 2.58 -3.17 -19.80
CA ASP A 201 2.88 -4.29 -18.93
C ASP A 201 2.15 -4.19 -17.59
N ASP A 202 1.97 -5.32 -16.93
CA ASP A 202 1.45 -5.43 -15.56
C ASP A 202 2.63 -5.67 -14.59
N VAL A 203 2.73 -4.85 -13.55
CA VAL A 203 3.78 -4.93 -12.55
C VAL A 203 3.40 -5.88 -11.42
N MET A 204 2.27 -5.63 -10.78
CA MET A 204 1.75 -6.43 -9.67
C MET A 204 0.29 -6.13 -9.39
N SER A 205 -0.40 -7.06 -8.71
CA SER A 205 -1.73 -6.86 -8.15
C SER A 205 -1.66 -6.73 -6.63
N CYS A 206 -2.52 -5.92 -6.05
CA CYS A 206 -2.57 -5.64 -4.61
C CYS A 206 -3.98 -5.66 -4.07
N THR A 207 -4.09 -6.02 -2.80
CA THR A 207 -5.26 -5.88 -1.91
C THR A 207 -4.84 -5.25 -0.59
N ALA A 208 -5.80 -4.97 0.27
CA ALA A 208 -5.55 -4.51 1.64
C ALA A 208 -5.36 -5.70 2.59
#